data_a06cf2183b956ee8d5b45b62e93185b0
#
_entry.id   a06cf2183b956ee8d5b45b62e93185b0
#
_cell.length_a   1.000
_cell.length_b   1.000
_cell.length_c   1.000
_cell.angle_alpha   90.00
_cell.angle_beta   90.00
_cell.angle_gamma   90.00
#
_symmetry.space_group_name_H-M   'P 1'
#
loop_
_entity.id
_entity.type
_entity.pdbx_description
1 polymer ?
#
loop_
_entity_poly.entity_id
_entity_poly.type
_entity_poly.pdbx_seq_one_letter_code
_entity_poly.pdbx_strand_id
1 'polypeptide(L)'
;MSILQTIDLKKYYGTKPNITRAIDGVNFTVEQGEFVAVVGTSGSGKSTLLHMMGGLDTPTSGSVIVRGEELAKKNDDELTIFRRRNIGFIFQNYNLVPILNVYENIVLPVELDGDTVDQKFMDEVVCMLALEDKLKNMPNNLSGGQQQRVAIARALITKPAIVLADEPTGNLDSKTSADVLGLLRRTSGEFNQTIVMITHNNEIAQLADRIVRIEDGKIVG
;
A
#
# COMPACT_ATOMS: atom_id res chain seq x y z
N MET A 1 16.02 10.38 -4.64
CA MET A 1 14.96 11.39 -4.97
C MET A 1 13.70 10.99 -4.21
N SER A 2 13.20 11.91 -3.39
CA SER A 2 12.02 11.61 -2.56
C SER A 2 10.79 11.37 -3.43
N ILE A 3 10.13 10.23 -3.23
CA ILE A 3 8.91 9.83 -3.95
C ILE A 3 7.66 10.19 -3.15
N LEU A 4 7.75 10.20 -1.82
CA LEU A 4 6.69 10.57 -0.90
C LEU A 4 7.22 11.46 0.21
N GLN A 5 6.47 12.51 0.55
CA GLN A 5 6.74 13.39 1.68
C GLN A 5 5.44 13.73 2.42
N THR A 6 5.50 13.76 3.74
CA THR A 6 4.49 14.41 4.58
C THR A 6 5.13 15.57 5.32
N ILE A 7 4.42 16.71 5.42
CA ILE A 7 4.92 17.95 6.05
C ILE A 7 3.90 18.41 7.09
N ASP A 8 4.31 18.42 8.36
CA ASP A 8 3.48 18.78 9.53
C ASP A 8 2.07 18.16 9.46
N LEU A 9 2.01 16.88 9.04
CA LEU A 9 0.75 16.20 8.74
C LEU A 9 -0.04 15.96 10.02
N LYS A 10 -1.32 16.37 10.02
CA LYS A 10 -2.24 16.19 11.15
C LYS A 10 -3.56 15.63 10.71
N LYS A 11 -4.08 14.71 11.52
CA LYS A 11 -5.44 14.18 11.35
C LYS A 11 -6.11 14.08 12.70
N TYR A 12 -7.18 14.84 12.88
CA TYR A 12 -7.98 14.88 14.08
C TYR A 12 -9.41 14.47 13.75
N TYR A 13 -9.96 13.56 14.54
CA TYR A 13 -11.35 13.10 14.44
C TYR A 13 -12.16 13.62 15.62
N GLY A 14 -13.46 13.83 15.40
CA GLY A 14 -14.40 14.30 16.41
C GLY A 14 -14.43 15.82 16.56
N THR A 15 -15.21 16.29 17.52
CA THR A 15 -15.39 17.70 17.86
C THR A 15 -15.14 17.91 19.35
N LYS A 16 -14.79 19.16 19.74
CA LYS A 16 -14.61 19.48 21.17
C LYS A 16 -15.87 19.09 21.99
N PRO A 17 -15.72 18.49 23.20
CA PRO A 17 -14.45 18.24 23.90
C PRO A 17 -13.72 16.95 23.48
N ASN A 18 -14.32 16.08 22.66
CA ASN A 18 -13.83 14.72 22.35
C ASN A 18 -13.07 14.71 21.01
N ILE A 19 -11.84 15.22 20.99
CA ILE A 19 -10.96 15.20 19.82
C ILE A 19 -9.95 14.07 19.96
N THR A 20 -9.91 13.16 18.98
CA THR A 20 -8.84 12.16 18.84
C THR A 20 -7.82 12.67 17.83
N ARG A 21 -6.57 12.83 18.29
CA ARG A 21 -5.43 13.22 17.44
C ARG A 21 -4.76 11.96 16.90
N ALA A 22 -5.30 11.44 15.80
CA ALA A 22 -4.77 10.21 15.22
C ALA A 22 -3.38 10.39 14.62
N ILE A 23 -3.09 11.56 14.04
CA ILE A 23 -1.78 12.00 13.56
C ILE A 23 -1.57 13.44 14.02
N ASP A 24 -0.38 13.75 14.58
CA ASP A 24 -0.12 15.04 15.21
C ASP A 24 1.29 15.58 14.85
N GLY A 25 1.42 16.16 13.67
CA GLY A 25 2.64 16.82 13.19
C GLY A 25 3.69 15.86 12.62
N VAL A 26 3.26 14.88 11.83
CA VAL A 26 4.16 13.89 11.22
C VAL A 26 4.89 14.48 10.02
N ASN A 27 6.23 14.44 10.08
CA ASN A 27 7.13 14.67 8.95
C ASN A 27 7.78 13.34 8.57
N PHE A 28 7.56 12.88 7.36
CA PHE A 28 8.00 11.59 6.88
C PHE A 28 8.38 11.68 5.40
N THR A 29 9.49 11.04 5.04
CA THR A 29 10.00 11.05 3.66
C THR A 29 10.38 9.63 3.27
N VAL A 30 10.07 9.25 2.02
CA VAL A 30 10.44 7.97 1.43
C VAL A 30 11.17 8.23 0.12
N GLU A 31 12.34 7.61 -0.04
CA GLU A 31 13.11 7.69 -1.27
C GLU A 31 12.64 6.67 -2.31
N GLN A 32 12.88 6.95 -3.58
CA GLN A 32 12.53 6.02 -4.66
C GLN A 32 13.27 4.68 -4.49
N GLY A 33 12.56 3.57 -4.63
CA GLY A 33 13.08 2.22 -4.47
C GLY A 33 13.26 1.78 -3.00
N GLU A 34 12.98 2.66 -2.05
CA GLU A 34 13.10 2.33 -0.61
C GLU A 34 11.93 1.46 -0.16
N PHE A 35 12.20 0.43 0.64
CA PHE A 35 11.20 -0.33 1.37
C PHE A 35 11.20 0.11 2.84
N VAL A 36 10.16 0.79 3.28
CA VAL A 36 10.01 1.31 4.64
C VAL A 36 8.95 0.53 5.40
N ALA A 37 9.26 0.09 6.62
CA ALA A 37 8.27 -0.44 7.55
C ALA A 37 7.88 0.61 8.59
N VAL A 38 6.59 0.85 8.76
CA VAL A 38 6.04 1.69 9.83
C VAL A 38 5.48 0.78 10.92
N VAL A 39 6.08 0.83 12.10
CA VAL A 39 5.70 0.01 13.25
C VAL A 39 5.10 0.85 14.38
N GLY A 40 4.31 0.20 15.23
CA GLY A 40 3.72 0.84 16.42
C GLY A 40 2.58 -0.01 16.98
N THR A 41 2.12 0.33 18.18
CA THR A 41 1.02 -0.35 18.85
C THR A 41 -0.31 -0.17 18.10
N SER A 42 -1.31 -0.99 18.40
CA SER A 42 -2.68 -0.78 17.89
C SER A 42 -3.19 0.60 18.34
N GLY A 43 -3.83 1.33 17.43
CA GLY A 43 -4.33 2.69 17.69
C GLY A 43 -3.29 3.81 17.64
N SER A 44 -2.00 3.53 17.35
CA SER A 44 -0.96 4.57 17.28
C SER A 44 -1.05 5.51 16.08
N GLY A 45 -1.98 5.28 15.12
CA GLY A 45 -2.19 6.13 13.94
C GLY A 45 -1.63 5.58 12.62
N LYS A 46 -1.05 4.36 12.59
CA LYS A 46 -0.42 3.76 11.39
C LYS A 46 -1.32 3.74 10.16
N SER A 47 -2.50 3.10 10.26
CA SER A 47 -3.44 3.00 9.12
C SER A 47 -3.97 4.38 8.72
N THR A 48 -4.18 5.30 9.68
CA THR A 48 -4.55 6.69 9.39
C THR A 48 -3.44 7.39 8.58
N LEU A 49 -2.18 7.22 8.97
CA LEU A 49 -1.03 7.77 8.22
C LEU A 49 -1.00 7.20 6.80
N LEU A 50 -1.14 5.88 6.64
CA LEU A 50 -1.15 5.22 5.33
C LEU A 50 -2.31 5.69 4.46
N HIS A 51 -3.52 5.83 5.01
CA HIS A 51 -4.67 6.32 4.26
C HIS A 51 -4.48 7.75 3.77
N MET A 52 -3.86 8.63 4.57
CA MET A 52 -3.54 9.98 4.13
C MET A 52 -2.45 10.00 3.05
N MET A 53 -1.38 9.20 3.21
CA MET A 53 -0.33 9.05 2.20
C MET A 53 -0.90 8.54 0.87
N GLY A 54 -1.92 7.71 0.95
CA GLY A 54 -2.63 7.18 -0.23
C GLY A 54 -3.76 8.05 -0.76
N GLY A 55 -4.05 9.20 -0.14
CA GLY A 55 -5.18 10.05 -0.52
C GLY A 55 -6.54 9.39 -0.36
N LEU A 56 -6.67 8.41 0.56
CA LEU A 56 -7.95 7.80 0.93
C LEU A 56 -8.66 8.58 2.04
N ASP A 57 -7.91 9.41 2.76
CA ASP A 57 -8.46 10.32 3.77
C ASP A 57 -7.79 11.69 3.64
N THR A 58 -8.51 12.75 4.03
CA THR A 58 -8.05 14.14 3.90
C THR A 58 -7.41 14.59 5.22
N PRO A 59 -6.21 15.18 5.21
CA PRO A 59 -5.59 15.76 6.39
C PRO A 59 -6.45 16.87 7.03
N THR A 60 -6.38 17.01 8.35
CA THR A 60 -6.89 18.19 9.04
C THR A 60 -6.02 19.42 8.76
N SER A 61 -4.70 19.22 8.67
CA SER A 61 -3.71 20.20 8.22
C SER A 61 -2.41 19.51 7.83
N GLY A 62 -1.49 20.27 7.23
CA GLY A 62 -0.26 19.74 6.66
C GLY A 62 -0.47 19.24 5.24
N SER A 63 0.58 18.67 4.64
CA SER A 63 0.57 18.25 3.24
C SER A 63 1.08 16.83 3.06
N VAL A 64 0.56 16.16 2.02
CA VAL A 64 1.10 14.91 1.46
C VAL A 64 1.48 15.17 0.02
N ILE A 65 2.72 14.87 -0.32
CA ILE A 65 3.30 15.07 -1.65
C ILE A 65 3.77 13.71 -2.17
N VAL A 66 3.28 13.30 -3.35
CA VAL A 66 3.69 12.07 -4.05
C VAL A 66 4.18 12.45 -5.45
N ARG A 67 5.38 12.02 -5.83
CA ARG A 67 6.04 12.39 -7.09
C ARG A 67 6.09 13.89 -7.35
N GLY A 68 6.24 14.70 -6.30
CA GLY A 68 6.26 16.16 -6.38
C GLY A 68 4.87 16.82 -6.49
N GLU A 69 3.80 16.04 -6.51
CA GLU A 69 2.42 16.54 -6.56
C GLU A 69 1.75 16.50 -5.20
N GLU A 70 1.23 17.63 -4.75
CA GLU A 70 0.52 17.74 -3.48
C GLU A 70 -0.92 17.23 -3.63
N LEU A 71 -1.30 16.21 -2.84
CA LEU A 71 -2.61 15.54 -2.99
C LEU A 71 -3.78 16.47 -2.66
N ALA A 72 -3.63 17.36 -1.68
CA ALA A 72 -4.67 18.30 -1.26
C ALA A 72 -5.04 19.37 -2.32
N LYS A 73 -4.20 19.54 -3.35
CA LYS A 73 -4.48 20.49 -4.46
C LYS A 73 -5.34 19.88 -5.56
N LYS A 74 -5.60 18.57 -5.50
CA LYS A 74 -6.40 17.85 -6.50
C LYS A 74 -7.86 17.84 -6.07
N ASN A 75 -8.76 17.98 -7.04
CA ASN A 75 -10.18 17.68 -6.83
C ASN A 75 -10.41 16.16 -6.76
N ASP A 76 -11.63 15.72 -6.43
CA ASP A 76 -11.92 14.29 -6.20
C ASP A 76 -11.66 13.41 -7.44
N ASP A 77 -11.98 13.92 -8.63
CA ASP A 77 -11.75 13.19 -9.89
C ASP A 77 -10.26 13.10 -10.21
N GLU A 78 -9.52 14.21 -10.10
CA GLU A 78 -8.07 14.25 -10.28
C GLU A 78 -7.34 13.35 -9.27
N LEU A 79 -7.78 13.36 -8.00
CA LEU A 79 -7.21 12.52 -6.95
C LEU A 79 -7.48 11.04 -7.22
N THR A 80 -8.67 10.71 -7.73
CA THR A 80 -9.03 9.34 -8.08
C THR A 80 -8.17 8.81 -9.23
N ILE A 81 -7.97 9.61 -10.30
CA ILE A 81 -7.09 9.27 -11.42
C ILE A 81 -5.64 9.17 -10.93
N PHE A 82 -5.19 10.12 -10.11
CA PHE A 82 -3.84 10.13 -9.58
C PHE A 82 -3.54 8.87 -8.76
N ARG A 83 -4.45 8.48 -7.84
CA ARG A 83 -4.32 7.25 -7.04
C ARG A 83 -4.17 6.02 -7.91
N ARG A 84 -5.08 5.84 -8.88
CA ARG A 84 -5.09 4.68 -9.78
C ARG A 84 -3.77 4.51 -10.54
N ARG A 85 -3.14 5.61 -10.95
CA ARG A 85 -1.90 5.63 -11.73
C ARG A 85 -0.63 5.57 -10.90
N ASN A 86 -0.65 6.09 -9.67
CA ASN A 86 0.56 6.35 -8.90
C ASN A 86 0.66 5.57 -7.59
N ILE A 87 -0.44 4.98 -7.09
CA ILE A 87 -0.47 4.38 -5.75
C ILE A 87 -1.07 2.98 -5.85
N GLY A 88 -0.26 1.97 -5.55
CA GLY A 88 -0.73 0.60 -5.36
C GLY A 88 -1.14 0.39 -3.90
N PHE A 89 -2.29 -0.25 -3.67
CA PHE A 89 -2.73 -0.60 -2.31
C PHE A 89 -2.77 -2.11 -2.10
N ILE A 90 -2.21 -2.55 -0.97
CA ILE A 90 -2.30 -3.92 -0.47
C ILE A 90 -2.95 -3.85 0.91
N PHE A 91 -4.13 -4.43 1.05
CA PHE A 91 -4.91 -4.44 2.30
C PHE A 91 -4.84 -5.79 3.00
N GLN A 92 -5.05 -5.79 4.31
CA GLN A 92 -5.14 -6.99 5.12
C GLN A 92 -6.24 -7.96 4.66
N ASN A 93 -7.37 -7.45 4.17
CA ASN A 93 -8.52 -8.22 3.71
C ASN A 93 -8.51 -8.48 2.19
N TYR A 94 -7.36 -8.36 1.52
CA TYR A 94 -7.16 -8.57 0.08
C TYR A 94 -8.00 -7.66 -0.83
N ASN A 95 -9.24 -7.38 -0.50
CA ASN A 95 -10.21 -6.54 -1.23
C ASN A 95 -10.31 -6.91 -2.72
N LEU A 96 -10.34 -8.21 -3.01
CA LEU A 96 -10.58 -8.71 -4.37
C LEU A 96 -12.07 -8.55 -4.71
N VAL A 97 -12.35 -8.23 -5.97
CA VAL A 97 -13.71 -8.19 -6.50
C VAL A 97 -14.20 -9.62 -6.71
N PRO A 98 -15.22 -10.11 -5.96
CA PRO A 98 -15.54 -11.53 -5.91
C PRO A 98 -16.15 -12.11 -7.19
N ILE A 99 -16.69 -11.24 -8.06
CA ILE A 99 -17.29 -11.61 -9.36
C ILE A 99 -16.29 -11.59 -10.51
N LEU A 100 -15.05 -11.16 -10.26
CA LEU A 100 -13.96 -11.14 -11.23
C LEU A 100 -12.98 -12.27 -10.92
N ASN A 101 -12.46 -12.94 -11.96
CA ASN A 101 -11.41 -13.93 -11.81
C ASN A 101 -10.06 -13.26 -11.43
N VAL A 102 -9.01 -14.06 -11.25
CA VAL A 102 -7.68 -13.57 -10.88
C VAL A 102 -7.12 -12.58 -11.90
N TYR A 103 -7.16 -12.93 -13.19
CA TYR A 103 -6.68 -12.04 -14.26
C TYR A 103 -7.41 -10.69 -14.23
N GLU A 104 -8.73 -10.73 -14.23
CA GLU A 104 -9.59 -9.53 -14.20
C GLU A 104 -9.36 -8.68 -12.98
N ASN A 105 -9.16 -9.29 -11.79
CA ASN A 105 -8.78 -8.55 -10.57
C ASN A 105 -7.43 -7.84 -10.72
N ILE A 106 -6.43 -8.48 -11.33
CA ILE A 106 -5.10 -7.90 -11.50
C ILE A 106 -5.15 -6.72 -12.45
N VAL A 107 -5.79 -6.85 -13.60
CA VAL A 107 -5.78 -5.82 -14.66
C VAL A 107 -6.81 -4.71 -14.45
N LEU A 108 -7.72 -4.87 -13.49
CA LEU A 108 -8.81 -3.93 -13.21
C LEU A 108 -8.38 -2.45 -13.18
N PRO A 109 -7.30 -2.05 -12.46
CA PRO A 109 -6.92 -0.64 -12.41
C PRO A 109 -6.42 -0.10 -13.76
N VAL A 110 -5.84 -0.94 -14.62
CA VAL A 110 -5.41 -0.57 -15.98
C VAL A 110 -6.62 -0.35 -16.88
N GLU A 111 -7.57 -1.28 -16.85
CA GLU A 111 -8.81 -1.20 -17.64
C GLU A 111 -9.70 -0.02 -17.24
N LEU A 112 -9.80 0.28 -15.93
CA LEU A 112 -10.51 1.47 -15.43
C LEU A 112 -9.87 2.79 -15.87
N ASP A 113 -8.59 2.78 -16.25
CA ASP A 113 -7.90 3.96 -16.79
C ASP A 113 -8.05 4.06 -18.32
N GLY A 114 -8.63 3.04 -18.96
CA GLY A 114 -8.77 2.94 -20.42
C GLY A 114 -7.46 2.58 -21.12
N ASP A 115 -6.46 2.16 -20.38
CA ASP A 115 -5.14 1.78 -20.91
C ASP A 115 -5.12 0.30 -21.34
N THR A 116 -4.12 -0.05 -22.14
CA THR A 116 -3.81 -1.43 -22.53
C THR A 116 -2.86 -2.08 -21.55
N VAL A 117 -3.13 -3.34 -21.20
CA VAL A 117 -2.27 -4.13 -20.32
C VAL A 117 -0.92 -4.38 -20.99
N ASP A 118 0.17 -4.04 -20.33
CA ASP A 118 1.52 -4.47 -20.72
C ASP A 118 1.64 -5.98 -20.43
N GLN A 119 1.40 -6.79 -21.45
CA GLN A 119 1.37 -8.26 -21.31
C GLN A 119 2.70 -8.82 -20.82
N LYS A 120 3.82 -8.26 -21.27
CA LYS A 120 5.14 -8.70 -20.82
C LYS A 120 5.33 -8.48 -19.32
N PHE A 121 4.98 -7.30 -18.85
CA PHE A 121 5.05 -6.99 -17.40
C PHE A 121 4.04 -7.81 -16.60
N MET A 122 2.84 -8.03 -17.14
CA MET A 122 1.83 -8.91 -16.53
C MET A 122 2.39 -10.32 -16.34
N ASP A 123 3.01 -10.90 -17.35
CA ASP A 123 3.60 -12.24 -17.29
C ASP A 123 4.74 -12.32 -16.27
N GLU A 124 5.59 -11.28 -16.20
CA GLU A 124 6.65 -11.17 -15.19
C GLU A 124 6.11 -11.14 -13.77
N VAL A 125 5.08 -10.31 -13.51
CA VAL A 125 4.43 -10.20 -12.19
C VAL A 125 3.74 -11.53 -11.80
N VAL A 126 2.99 -12.13 -12.71
CA VAL A 126 2.26 -13.38 -12.50
C VAL A 126 3.23 -14.52 -12.20
N CYS A 127 4.31 -14.65 -12.96
CA CYS A 127 5.35 -15.65 -12.74
C CYS A 127 6.03 -15.46 -11.37
N MET A 128 6.42 -14.22 -11.04
CA MET A 128 7.07 -13.91 -9.75
C MET A 128 6.19 -14.26 -8.55
N LEU A 129 4.87 -14.08 -8.68
CA LEU A 129 3.90 -14.34 -7.62
C LEU A 129 3.33 -15.77 -7.67
N ALA A 130 3.81 -16.62 -8.58
CA ALA A 130 3.34 -18.00 -8.81
C ALA A 130 1.82 -18.08 -8.94
N LEU A 131 1.27 -17.34 -9.90
CA LEU A 131 -0.17 -17.25 -10.20
C LEU A 131 -0.54 -17.77 -11.60
N GLU A 132 0.41 -18.32 -12.38
CA GLU A 132 0.25 -18.69 -13.78
C GLU A 132 -0.93 -19.66 -13.99
N ASP A 133 -1.07 -20.65 -13.12
CA ASP A 133 -2.13 -21.67 -13.17
C ASP A 133 -3.44 -21.22 -12.49
N LYS A 134 -3.48 -20.00 -11.93
CA LYS A 134 -4.62 -19.45 -11.16
C LYS A 134 -5.41 -18.37 -11.90
N LEU A 135 -4.93 -17.86 -13.03
CA LEU A 135 -5.50 -16.67 -13.70
C LEU A 135 -7.01 -16.75 -13.96
N LYS A 136 -7.54 -17.96 -14.20
CA LYS A 136 -8.98 -18.20 -14.46
C LYS A 136 -9.79 -18.52 -13.19
N ASN A 137 -9.13 -18.63 -12.03
CA ASN A 137 -9.82 -18.97 -10.80
C ASN A 137 -10.57 -17.75 -10.25
N MET A 138 -11.68 -18.01 -9.56
CA MET A 138 -12.41 -17.00 -8.80
C MET A 138 -11.76 -16.83 -7.41
N PRO A 139 -11.86 -15.65 -6.77
CA PRO A 139 -11.28 -15.41 -5.45
C PRO A 139 -11.64 -16.45 -4.39
N ASN A 140 -12.88 -16.92 -4.36
CA ASN A 140 -13.37 -17.91 -3.37
C ASN A 140 -12.69 -19.30 -3.52
N ASN A 141 -12.05 -19.58 -4.66
CA ASN A 141 -11.35 -20.84 -4.95
C ASN A 141 -9.84 -20.74 -4.59
N LEU A 142 -9.41 -19.64 -3.98
CA LEU A 142 -8.04 -19.38 -3.62
C LEU A 142 -7.84 -19.45 -2.10
N SER A 143 -6.67 -19.95 -1.67
CA SER A 143 -6.24 -19.78 -0.30
C SER A 143 -5.97 -18.30 0.05
N GLY A 144 -5.96 -17.95 1.35
CA GLY A 144 -5.66 -16.58 1.78
C GLY A 144 -4.34 -16.04 1.23
N GLY A 145 -3.28 -16.85 1.24
CA GLY A 145 -1.99 -16.47 0.66
C GLY A 145 -2.04 -16.27 -0.85
N GLN A 146 -2.84 -17.06 -1.59
CA GLN A 146 -3.04 -16.86 -3.02
C GLN A 146 -3.84 -15.57 -3.29
N GLN A 147 -4.90 -15.30 -2.50
CA GLN A 147 -5.64 -14.04 -2.61
C GLN A 147 -4.75 -12.82 -2.35
N GLN A 148 -3.85 -12.91 -1.37
CA GLN A 148 -2.89 -11.84 -1.08
C GLN A 148 -1.89 -11.63 -2.23
N ARG A 149 -1.41 -12.71 -2.86
CA ARG A 149 -0.56 -12.61 -4.05
C ARG A 149 -1.28 -11.91 -5.21
N VAL A 150 -2.57 -12.19 -5.41
CA VAL A 150 -3.41 -11.48 -6.40
C VAL A 150 -3.54 -10.00 -6.06
N ALA A 151 -3.75 -9.64 -4.77
CA ALA A 151 -3.79 -8.24 -4.33
C ALA A 151 -2.45 -7.52 -4.55
N ILE A 152 -1.32 -8.20 -4.34
CA ILE A 152 0.03 -7.69 -4.66
C ILE A 152 0.17 -7.46 -6.17
N ALA A 153 -0.21 -8.45 -7.01
CA ALA A 153 -0.16 -8.32 -8.47
C ALA A 153 -0.98 -7.11 -8.95
N ARG A 154 -2.21 -6.96 -8.46
CA ARG A 154 -3.08 -5.83 -8.75
C ARG A 154 -2.46 -4.49 -8.35
N ALA A 155 -1.77 -4.43 -7.21
CA ALA A 155 -1.11 -3.22 -6.75
C ALA A 155 0.09 -2.83 -7.63
N LEU A 156 0.76 -3.80 -8.27
CA LEU A 156 1.97 -3.58 -9.08
C LEU A 156 1.68 -3.31 -10.55
N ILE A 157 0.54 -3.80 -11.10
CA ILE A 157 0.31 -3.85 -12.55
C ILE A 157 0.33 -2.48 -13.24
N THR A 158 -0.04 -1.42 -12.54
CA THR A 158 0.02 -0.03 -13.03
C THR A 158 1.41 0.58 -12.97
N LYS A 159 2.44 -0.17 -12.50
CA LYS A 159 3.78 0.35 -12.24
C LYS A 159 3.74 1.61 -11.37
N PRO A 160 3.09 1.57 -10.19
CA PRO A 160 2.83 2.76 -9.40
C PRO A 160 4.14 3.36 -8.86
N ALA A 161 4.09 4.66 -8.53
CA ALA A 161 5.22 5.33 -7.88
C ALA A 161 5.54 4.74 -6.50
N ILE A 162 4.48 4.31 -5.78
CA ILE A 162 4.58 3.76 -4.43
C ILE A 162 3.51 2.70 -4.19
N VAL A 163 3.88 1.66 -3.46
CA VAL A 163 2.93 0.66 -2.93
C VAL A 163 2.77 0.89 -1.43
N LEU A 164 1.53 1.00 -1.00
CA LEU A 164 1.13 1.16 0.40
C LEU A 164 0.49 -0.14 0.89
N ALA A 165 1.10 -0.80 1.87
CA ALA A 165 0.66 -2.08 2.39
C ALA A 165 0.21 -1.96 3.86
N ASP A 166 -1.07 -2.20 4.13
CA ASP A 166 -1.65 -2.17 5.47
C ASP A 166 -1.77 -3.60 6.01
N GLU A 167 -0.86 -3.97 6.90
CA GLU A 167 -0.78 -5.30 7.54
C GLU A 167 -0.97 -6.46 6.54
N PRO A 168 -0.14 -6.55 5.47
CA PRO A 168 -0.40 -7.42 4.31
C PRO A 168 -0.46 -8.91 4.63
N THR A 169 -0.11 -9.31 5.84
CA THR A 169 -0.12 -10.72 6.28
C THR A 169 -0.94 -10.94 7.55
N GLY A 170 -1.70 -9.95 8.00
CA GLY A 170 -2.43 -10.02 9.27
C GLY A 170 -3.49 -11.13 9.35
N ASN A 171 -3.96 -11.64 8.20
CA ASN A 171 -4.95 -12.73 8.11
C ASN A 171 -4.34 -14.07 7.67
N LEU A 172 -3.00 -14.21 7.68
CA LEU A 172 -2.30 -15.40 7.22
C LEU A 172 -1.59 -16.11 8.38
N ASP A 173 -1.43 -17.42 8.26
CA ASP A 173 -0.55 -18.18 9.15
C ASP A 173 0.93 -17.79 8.96
N SER A 174 1.77 -18.12 9.93
CA SER A 174 3.18 -17.67 9.95
C SER A 174 3.99 -18.13 8.73
N LYS A 175 3.76 -19.35 8.22
CA LYS A 175 4.48 -19.88 7.06
C LYS A 175 4.06 -19.14 5.79
N THR A 176 2.76 -19.02 5.56
CA THR A 176 2.20 -18.29 4.41
C THR A 176 2.59 -16.82 4.46
N SER A 177 2.64 -16.22 5.66
CA SER A 177 3.12 -14.84 5.87
C SER A 177 4.55 -14.66 5.40
N ALA A 178 5.46 -15.56 5.80
CA ALA A 178 6.87 -15.51 5.39
C ALA A 178 7.01 -15.61 3.85
N ASP A 179 6.27 -16.53 3.22
CA ASP A 179 6.26 -16.69 1.76
C ASP A 179 5.78 -15.42 1.04
N VAL A 180 4.65 -14.84 1.47
CA VAL A 180 4.08 -13.63 0.86
C VAL A 180 5.01 -12.42 1.03
N LEU A 181 5.59 -12.26 2.23
CA LEU A 181 6.53 -11.16 2.49
C LEU A 181 7.84 -11.31 1.70
N GLY A 182 8.34 -12.55 1.56
CA GLY A 182 9.49 -12.85 0.71
C GLY A 182 9.23 -12.45 -0.75
N LEU A 183 8.02 -12.72 -1.26
CA LEU A 183 7.61 -12.27 -2.59
C LEU A 183 7.52 -10.74 -2.67
N LEU A 184 6.94 -10.08 -1.68
CA LEU A 184 6.85 -8.62 -1.64
C LEU A 184 8.23 -7.96 -1.62
N ARG A 185 9.19 -8.52 -0.85
CA ARG A 185 10.58 -8.05 -0.84
C ARG A 185 11.26 -8.25 -2.20
N ARG A 186 11.05 -9.40 -2.84
CA ARG A 186 11.58 -9.65 -4.19
C ARG A 186 11.02 -8.67 -5.22
N THR A 187 9.71 -8.41 -5.22
CA THR A 187 9.10 -7.44 -6.14
C THR A 187 9.66 -6.03 -5.94
N SER A 188 9.94 -5.63 -4.68
CA SER A 188 10.63 -4.35 -4.40
C SER A 188 12.00 -4.28 -5.07
N GLY A 189 12.82 -5.32 -4.96
CA GLY A 189 14.16 -5.35 -5.56
C GLY A 189 14.14 -5.43 -7.09
N GLU A 190 13.39 -6.38 -7.65
CA GLU A 190 13.36 -6.66 -9.10
C GLU A 190 12.75 -5.50 -9.91
N PHE A 191 11.70 -4.88 -9.38
CA PHE A 191 11.01 -3.77 -10.07
C PHE A 191 11.45 -2.38 -9.57
N ASN A 192 12.44 -2.30 -8.68
CA ASN A 192 12.83 -1.05 -8.00
C ASN A 192 11.60 -0.32 -7.42
N GLN A 193 10.67 -1.09 -6.85
CA GLN A 193 9.39 -0.60 -6.36
C GLN A 193 9.54 -0.01 -4.96
N THR A 194 9.12 1.24 -4.80
CA THR A 194 9.00 1.88 -3.47
C THR A 194 7.83 1.28 -2.71
N ILE A 195 8.07 0.86 -1.46
CA ILE A 195 7.03 0.25 -0.61
C ILE A 195 7.02 0.91 0.76
N VAL A 196 5.84 1.27 1.25
CA VAL A 196 5.60 1.56 2.68
C VAL A 196 4.66 0.51 3.23
N MET A 197 5.14 -0.27 4.19
CA MET A 197 4.38 -1.34 4.84
C MET A 197 4.11 -0.98 6.30
N ILE A 198 2.86 -1.11 6.70
CA ILE A 198 2.49 -1.06 8.12
C ILE A 198 2.48 -2.48 8.67
N THR A 199 3.05 -2.64 9.85
CA THR A 199 2.96 -3.89 10.60
C THR A 199 3.08 -3.63 12.10
N HIS A 200 2.46 -4.48 12.90
CA HIS A 200 2.68 -4.54 14.35
C HIS A 200 3.73 -5.61 14.73
N ASN A 201 4.22 -6.39 13.76
CA ASN A 201 5.22 -7.43 13.97
C ASN A 201 6.62 -6.89 13.64
N ASN A 202 7.48 -6.82 14.67
CA ASN A 202 8.85 -6.32 14.53
C ASN A 202 9.77 -7.25 13.71
N GLU A 203 9.49 -8.56 13.67
CA GLU A 203 10.28 -9.50 12.84
C GLU A 203 10.00 -9.24 11.35
N ILE A 204 8.73 -9.01 11.01
CA ILE A 204 8.31 -8.66 9.65
C ILE A 204 8.94 -7.32 9.23
N ALA A 205 9.02 -6.35 10.13
CA ALA A 205 9.60 -5.05 9.86
C ALA A 205 11.09 -5.12 9.48
N GLN A 206 11.82 -6.15 9.91
CA GLN A 206 13.24 -6.35 9.55
C GLN A 206 13.49 -6.64 8.05
N LEU A 207 12.44 -6.93 7.29
CA LEU A 207 12.54 -7.09 5.82
C LEU A 207 12.69 -5.74 5.10
N ALA A 208 12.35 -4.64 5.75
CA ALA A 208 12.46 -3.30 5.21
C ALA A 208 13.89 -2.76 5.28
N ASP A 209 14.21 -1.81 4.40
CA ASP A 209 15.50 -1.11 4.41
C ASP A 209 15.58 -0.12 5.59
N ARG A 210 14.41 0.41 6.03
CA ARG A 210 14.29 1.32 7.16
C ARG A 210 13.01 1.05 7.96
N ILE A 211 13.12 1.13 9.27
CA ILE A 211 11.99 1.02 10.19
C ILE A 211 11.73 2.38 10.81
N VAL A 212 10.46 2.79 10.79
CA VAL A 212 9.97 4.02 11.43
C VAL A 212 8.94 3.65 12.47
N ARG A 213 9.08 4.18 13.68
CA ARG A 213 8.14 3.94 14.77
C ARG A 213 7.16 5.09 14.90
N ILE A 214 5.88 4.75 15.05
CA ILE A 214 4.82 5.73 15.35
C ILE A 214 4.18 5.40 16.71
N GLU A 215 4.09 6.42 17.58
CA GLU A 215 3.43 6.34 18.89
C GLU A 215 2.58 7.60 19.09
N ASP A 216 1.33 7.42 19.53
CA ASP A 216 0.38 8.51 19.78
C ASP A 216 0.31 9.56 18.64
N GLY A 217 0.29 9.07 17.40
CA GLY A 217 0.20 9.92 16.21
C GLY A 217 1.47 10.66 15.82
N LYS A 218 2.64 10.35 16.42
CA LYS A 218 3.95 10.98 16.14
C LYS A 218 5.00 9.95 15.77
N ILE A 219 5.93 10.35 14.91
CA ILE A 219 7.13 9.56 14.65
C ILE A 219 8.08 9.72 15.83
N VAL A 220 8.56 8.60 16.37
CA VAL A 220 9.49 8.51 17.48
C VAL A 220 10.71 7.69 17.05
N GLY A 221 11.88 8.31 16.97
CA GLY A 221 13.17 7.68 16.67
C GLY A 221 13.46 7.51 15.20
#